data_37a3c3ae43ac158a3eb7209e5bb312ee
#
_entry.id   37a3c3ae43ac158a3eb7209e5bb312ee
#
_cell.length_a   1.000
_cell.length_b   1.000
_cell.length_c   1.000
_cell.angle_alpha   90.00
_cell.angle_beta   90.00
_cell.angle_gamma   90.00
#
_symmetry.space_group_name_H-M   'P 1'
#
loop_
_entity.id
_entity.type
_entity.pdbx_description
1 polymer ?
#
loop_
_entity_poly.entity_id
_entity_poly.type
_entity_poly.pdbx_seq_one_letter_code
_entity_poly.pdbx_strand_id
1 'polypeptide(L)'
;MNKIRDVFEIVELLGKQPRPSGKYLTILTNAGGPGVISTDALIESGGQLAWLSQDTMDKLNEILPSHWSHANPIDILGDATWERYAKAVEIAAENPYSDGILIILTPQSMTDPTKTAEAIANVAKKINKPILASWMVRQHPQLIIFHRSKHIISFALFHINRVDRR
;
A
#
# COMPACT_ATOMS: atom_id res chain seq x y z
N MET A 1 3.29 18.11 10.42
CA MET A 1 3.92 17.26 11.46
C MET A 1 3.41 17.73 12.81
N ASN A 2 2.50 17.02 13.41
CA ASN A 2 1.81 17.47 14.62
C ASN A 2 2.18 16.69 15.90
N LYS A 3 3.02 15.66 15.78
CA LYS A 3 3.43 14.83 16.94
C LYS A 3 4.89 14.40 16.81
N ILE A 4 5.61 14.31 17.94
CA ILE A 4 6.99 13.79 18.01
C ILE A 4 7.07 12.37 17.41
N ARG A 5 6.03 11.57 17.53
CA ARG A 5 5.92 10.25 16.95
C ARG A 5 6.09 10.27 15.42
N ASP A 6 5.50 11.25 14.74
CA ASP A 6 5.60 11.40 13.28
C ASP A 6 7.07 11.56 12.84
N VAL A 7 7.90 12.24 13.68
CA VAL A 7 9.35 12.41 13.40
C VAL A 7 10.07 11.07 13.45
N PHE A 8 9.82 10.25 14.46
CA PHE A 8 10.46 8.93 14.56
C PHE A 8 10.03 7.99 13.43
N GLU A 9 8.76 8.01 13.05
CA GLU A 9 8.24 7.23 11.91
C GLU A 9 8.90 7.66 10.59
N ILE A 10 9.09 8.96 10.37
CA ILE A 10 9.78 9.49 9.17
C ILE A 10 11.27 9.11 9.19
N VAL A 11 11.95 9.20 10.33
CA VAL A 11 13.36 8.81 10.45
C VAL A 11 13.54 7.32 10.19
N GLU A 12 12.64 6.49 10.70
CA GLU A 12 12.64 5.05 10.45
C GLU A 12 12.43 4.75 8.96
N LEU A 13 11.48 5.46 8.32
CA LEU A 13 11.23 5.37 6.89
C LEU A 13 12.49 5.67 6.08
N LEU A 14 13.10 6.82 6.32
CA LEU A 14 14.28 7.28 5.60
C LEU A 14 15.52 6.40 5.83
N GLY A 15 15.59 5.72 6.98
CA GLY A 15 16.69 4.83 7.34
C GLY A 15 16.58 3.42 6.77
N LYS A 16 15.35 2.96 6.44
CA LYS A 16 15.08 1.57 6.03
C LYS A 16 14.71 1.41 4.57
N GLN A 17 14.23 2.46 3.93
CA GLN A 17 13.68 2.41 2.58
C GLN A 17 14.53 3.18 1.58
N PRO A 18 14.55 2.78 0.31
CA PRO A 18 15.06 3.64 -0.76
C PRO A 18 14.33 4.99 -0.74
N ARG A 19 15.03 6.06 -1.04
CA ARG A 19 14.39 7.37 -1.16
C ARG A 19 13.55 7.41 -2.43
N PRO A 20 12.30 7.96 -2.38
CA PRO A 20 11.52 8.17 -3.59
C PRO A 20 12.27 9.14 -4.53
N SER A 21 12.20 8.89 -5.83
CA SER A 21 12.82 9.74 -6.87
C SER A 21 11.99 10.98 -7.17
N GLY A 22 10.71 10.97 -6.80
CA GLY A 22 9.76 12.04 -7.08
C GLY A 22 8.51 11.94 -6.19
N LYS A 23 7.40 12.48 -6.68
CA LYS A 23 6.15 12.64 -5.94
C LYS A 23 5.02 11.73 -6.43
N TYR A 24 5.29 10.82 -7.35
CA TYR A 24 4.29 9.95 -7.96
C TYR A 24 4.15 8.64 -7.19
N LEU A 25 2.96 8.40 -6.66
CA LEU A 25 2.65 7.22 -5.85
C LEU A 25 1.67 6.30 -6.58
N THR A 26 1.96 5.01 -6.57
CA THR A 26 0.97 3.99 -6.89
C THR A 26 0.30 3.52 -5.61
N ILE A 27 -1.03 3.56 -5.58
CA ILE A 27 -1.86 3.05 -4.48
C ILE A 27 -2.46 1.73 -4.93
N LEU A 28 -2.28 0.67 -4.13
CA LEU A 28 -2.86 -0.64 -4.35
C LEU A 28 -3.74 -1.01 -3.15
N THR A 29 -4.97 -1.39 -3.38
CA THR A 29 -5.96 -1.65 -2.33
C THR A 29 -6.90 -2.78 -2.72
N ASN A 30 -7.53 -3.42 -1.74
CA ASN A 30 -8.64 -4.35 -1.95
C ASN A 30 -10.01 -3.71 -1.60
N ALA A 31 -10.05 -2.38 -1.47
CA ALA A 31 -11.29 -1.66 -1.19
C ALA A 31 -11.22 -0.22 -1.70
N GLY A 32 -12.19 0.18 -2.51
CA GLY A 32 -12.23 1.50 -3.15
C GLY A 32 -12.24 2.67 -2.18
N GLY A 33 -13.01 2.60 -1.10
CA GLY A 33 -13.11 3.69 -0.12
C GLY A 33 -11.77 4.14 0.47
N PRO A 34 -10.96 3.25 1.08
CA PRO A 34 -9.62 3.57 1.54
C PRO A 34 -8.68 4.07 0.43
N GLY A 35 -8.83 3.56 -0.80
CA GLY A 35 -8.09 4.04 -1.96
C GLY A 35 -8.37 5.52 -2.24
N VAL A 36 -9.65 5.92 -2.26
CA VAL A 36 -10.07 7.31 -2.48
C VAL A 36 -9.55 8.23 -1.37
N ILE A 37 -9.76 7.87 -0.10
CA ILE A 37 -9.30 8.68 1.04
C ILE A 37 -7.77 8.87 1.00
N SER A 38 -7.03 7.83 0.62
CA SER A 38 -5.57 7.92 0.50
C SER A 38 -5.13 8.78 -0.68
N THR A 39 -5.90 8.80 -1.76
CA THR A 39 -5.68 9.69 -2.90
C THR A 39 -5.87 11.15 -2.51
N ASP A 40 -6.95 11.47 -1.80
CA ASP A 40 -7.21 12.82 -1.33
C ASP A 40 -6.08 13.31 -0.42
N ALA A 41 -5.66 12.49 0.56
CA ALA A 41 -4.56 12.81 1.46
C ALA A 41 -3.22 12.98 0.73
N LEU A 42 -2.95 12.17 -0.31
CA LEU A 42 -1.77 12.31 -1.16
C LEU A 42 -1.75 13.66 -1.86
N ILE A 43 -2.86 14.02 -2.50
CA ILE A 43 -2.98 15.28 -3.27
C ILE A 43 -2.89 16.50 -2.33
N GLU A 44 -3.57 16.48 -1.20
CA GLU A 44 -3.49 17.54 -0.17
C GLU A 44 -2.07 17.72 0.36
N SER A 45 -1.28 16.66 0.40
CA SER A 45 0.13 16.68 0.82
C SER A 45 1.09 17.11 -0.31
N GLY A 46 0.60 17.41 -1.51
CA GLY A 46 1.42 17.81 -2.66
C GLY A 46 1.98 16.65 -3.49
N GLY A 47 1.59 15.42 -3.19
CA GLY A 47 1.89 14.25 -4.01
C GLY A 47 0.96 14.13 -5.21
N GLN A 48 1.22 13.14 -6.07
CA GLN A 48 0.42 12.86 -7.25
C GLN A 48 0.27 11.34 -7.44
N LEU A 49 -0.84 10.93 -8.04
CA LEU A 49 -0.98 9.54 -8.48
C LEU A 49 -0.06 9.27 -9.68
N ALA A 50 0.65 8.16 -9.63
CA ALA A 50 1.43 7.69 -10.76
C ALA A 50 0.51 7.27 -11.92
N TRP A 51 0.88 7.61 -13.14
CA TRP A 51 0.27 7.02 -14.33
C TRP A 51 0.64 5.55 -14.43
N LEU A 52 -0.29 4.71 -14.85
CA LEU A 52 0.02 3.32 -15.16
C LEU A 52 0.42 3.25 -16.65
N SER A 53 1.60 2.68 -16.92
CA SER A 53 2.03 2.44 -18.31
C SER A 53 1.11 1.42 -18.98
N GLN A 54 1.07 1.42 -20.31
CA GLN A 54 0.27 0.43 -21.04
C GLN A 54 0.71 -1.00 -20.70
N ASP A 55 2.00 -1.27 -20.61
CA ASP A 55 2.54 -2.57 -20.18
C ASP A 55 2.07 -2.96 -18.78
N THR A 56 2.06 -2.00 -17.85
CA THR A 56 1.53 -2.24 -16.48
C THR A 56 0.03 -2.55 -16.54
N MET A 57 -0.74 -1.80 -17.32
CA MET A 57 -2.18 -2.02 -17.48
C MET A 57 -2.47 -3.40 -18.08
N ASP A 58 -1.73 -3.79 -19.12
CA ASP A 58 -1.93 -5.07 -19.79
C ASP A 58 -1.63 -6.24 -18.84
N LYS A 59 -0.51 -6.18 -18.10
CA LYS A 59 -0.16 -7.18 -17.10
C LYS A 59 -1.19 -7.26 -15.95
N LEU A 60 -1.73 -6.14 -15.51
CA LEU A 60 -2.78 -6.12 -14.50
C LEU A 60 -4.08 -6.71 -15.04
N ASN A 61 -4.45 -6.43 -16.28
CA ASN A 61 -5.62 -7.00 -16.93
C ASN A 61 -5.56 -8.52 -17.06
N GLU A 62 -4.35 -9.10 -17.18
CA GLU A 62 -4.16 -10.56 -17.26
C GLU A 62 -4.44 -11.26 -15.90
N ILE A 63 -4.21 -10.60 -14.78
CA ILE A 63 -4.28 -11.22 -13.45
C ILE A 63 -5.46 -10.77 -12.61
N LEU A 64 -6.05 -9.62 -12.91
CA LEU A 64 -7.16 -9.06 -12.16
C LEU A 64 -8.51 -9.37 -12.83
N PRO A 65 -9.59 -9.51 -12.05
CA PRO A 65 -10.94 -9.63 -12.60
C PRO A 65 -11.28 -8.42 -13.47
N SER A 66 -12.11 -8.64 -14.51
CA SER A 66 -12.44 -7.63 -15.52
C SER A 66 -13.04 -6.32 -14.99
N HIS A 67 -13.51 -6.30 -13.74
CA HIS A 67 -14.15 -5.15 -13.09
C HIS A 67 -13.24 -4.48 -12.05
N TRP A 68 -11.91 -4.69 -12.11
CA TRP A 68 -10.97 -3.91 -11.31
C TRP A 68 -10.97 -2.44 -11.75
N SER A 69 -10.36 -1.54 -11.01
CA SER A 69 -10.48 -0.08 -11.25
C SER A 69 -9.93 0.42 -12.60
N HIS A 70 -9.11 -0.35 -13.30
CA HIS A 70 -8.40 0.04 -14.54
C HIS A 70 -7.69 1.40 -14.43
N ALA A 71 -7.29 1.76 -13.24
CA ALA A 71 -6.64 3.05 -12.93
C ALA A 71 -5.84 2.94 -11.62
N ASN A 72 -5.10 4.00 -11.31
CA ASN A 72 -4.53 4.23 -9.98
C ASN A 72 -5.50 5.14 -9.19
N PRO A 73 -6.00 4.72 -8.01
CA PRO A 73 -5.65 3.50 -7.25
C PRO A 73 -5.99 2.19 -7.95
N ILE A 74 -5.09 1.22 -7.85
CA ILE A 74 -5.30 -0.16 -8.33
C ILE A 74 -6.16 -0.87 -7.28
N ASP A 75 -7.48 -0.98 -7.54
CA ASP A 75 -8.39 -1.75 -6.70
C ASP A 75 -8.44 -3.19 -7.18
N ILE A 76 -7.79 -4.08 -6.42
CA ILE A 76 -7.70 -5.52 -6.72
C ILE A 76 -8.90 -6.33 -6.21
N LEU A 77 -9.91 -5.64 -5.71
CA LEU A 77 -11.20 -6.13 -5.20
C LEU A 77 -11.15 -6.87 -3.85
N GLY A 78 -12.29 -6.91 -3.16
CA GLY A 78 -12.43 -7.44 -1.80
C GLY A 78 -12.26 -8.96 -1.68
N ASP A 79 -12.31 -9.70 -2.76
CA ASP A 79 -12.04 -11.14 -2.84
C ASP A 79 -10.55 -11.47 -3.08
N ALA A 80 -9.67 -10.47 -3.04
CA ALA A 80 -8.25 -10.64 -3.33
C ALA A 80 -7.58 -11.60 -2.36
N THR A 81 -6.94 -12.62 -2.92
CA THR A 81 -6.07 -13.54 -2.18
C THR A 81 -4.68 -12.95 -1.98
N TRP A 82 -3.86 -13.56 -1.11
CA TRP A 82 -2.48 -13.13 -0.89
C TRP A 82 -1.61 -13.25 -2.15
N GLU A 83 -1.88 -14.23 -3.03
CA GLU A 83 -1.21 -14.39 -4.32
C GLU A 83 -1.51 -13.23 -5.26
N ARG A 84 -2.81 -12.83 -5.33
CA ARG A 84 -3.23 -11.69 -6.15
C ARG A 84 -2.55 -10.40 -5.66
N TYR A 85 -2.47 -10.20 -4.34
CA TYR A 85 -1.72 -9.08 -3.77
C TYR A 85 -0.26 -9.09 -4.17
N ALA A 86 0.45 -10.20 -3.97
CA ALA A 86 1.86 -10.31 -4.29
C ALA A 86 2.13 -10.01 -5.76
N LYS A 87 1.33 -10.60 -6.65
CA LYS A 87 1.50 -10.42 -8.09
C LYS A 87 1.19 -9.00 -8.55
N ALA A 88 0.12 -8.40 -8.02
CA ALA A 88 -0.22 -7.01 -8.33
C ALA A 88 0.85 -6.02 -7.83
N VAL A 89 1.45 -6.27 -6.66
CA VAL A 89 2.57 -5.46 -6.15
C VAL A 89 3.82 -5.60 -7.03
N GLU A 90 4.16 -6.80 -7.51
CA GLU A 90 5.25 -7.00 -8.45
C GLU A 90 5.07 -6.15 -9.71
N ILE A 91 3.89 -6.24 -10.34
CA ILE A 91 3.56 -5.50 -11.55
C ILE A 91 3.57 -3.98 -11.30
N ALA A 92 2.95 -3.52 -10.19
CA ALA A 92 2.94 -2.11 -9.82
C ALA A 92 4.35 -1.56 -9.57
N ALA A 93 5.27 -2.39 -9.05
CA ALA A 93 6.66 -2.00 -8.82
C ALA A 93 7.45 -1.80 -10.11
N GLU A 94 7.12 -2.53 -11.18
CA GLU A 94 7.73 -2.38 -12.50
C GLU A 94 7.26 -1.11 -13.23
N ASN A 95 6.17 -0.47 -12.78
CA ASN A 95 5.65 0.73 -13.42
C ASN A 95 6.69 1.86 -13.43
N PRO A 96 7.16 2.33 -14.61
CA PRO A 96 8.25 3.30 -14.70
C PRO A 96 7.88 4.69 -14.16
N TYR A 97 6.58 5.00 -14.07
CA TYR A 97 6.09 6.32 -13.64
C TYR A 97 5.82 6.40 -12.13
N SER A 98 6.13 5.36 -11.38
CA SER A 98 5.90 5.30 -9.94
C SER A 98 7.19 5.49 -9.14
N ASP A 99 7.20 6.42 -8.20
CA ASP A 99 8.32 6.68 -7.28
C ASP A 99 8.21 5.90 -5.96
N GLY A 100 7.04 5.31 -5.70
CA GLY A 100 6.76 4.52 -4.50
C GLY A 100 5.41 3.84 -4.58
N ILE A 101 5.16 2.91 -3.64
CA ILE A 101 3.92 2.13 -3.60
C ILE A 101 3.32 2.23 -2.20
N LEU A 102 2.03 2.55 -2.13
CA LEU A 102 1.23 2.41 -0.93
C LEU A 102 0.30 1.20 -1.08
N ILE A 103 0.43 0.25 -0.19
CA ILE A 103 -0.41 -0.94 -0.16
C ILE A 103 -1.40 -0.79 1.00
N ILE A 104 -2.69 -0.93 0.71
CA ILE A 104 -3.76 -0.86 1.71
C ILE A 104 -4.45 -2.20 1.76
N LEU A 105 -4.50 -2.81 2.93
CA LEU A 105 -5.25 -4.03 3.17
C LEU A 105 -6.41 -3.74 4.12
N THR A 106 -7.62 -3.92 3.59
CA THR A 106 -8.86 -3.88 4.36
C THR A 106 -9.28 -5.32 4.68
N PRO A 107 -9.65 -5.64 5.93
CA PRO A 107 -10.08 -6.99 6.29
C PRO A 107 -11.34 -7.39 5.50
N GLN A 108 -11.24 -8.47 4.77
CA GLN A 108 -12.34 -9.11 4.05
C GLN A 108 -12.34 -10.60 4.40
N SER A 109 -13.47 -11.27 4.19
CA SER A 109 -13.61 -12.70 4.53
C SER A 109 -12.62 -13.61 3.78
N MET A 110 -12.23 -13.22 2.57
CA MET A 110 -11.30 -13.97 1.71
C MET A 110 -9.84 -13.58 1.90
N THR A 111 -9.57 -12.50 2.63
CA THR A 111 -8.22 -11.98 2.80
C THR A 111 -7.56 -12.58 4.02
N ASP A 112 -6.41 -13.25 3.86
CA ASP A 112 -5.53 -13.65 4.96
C ASP A 112 -4.46 -12.56 5.16
N PRO A 113 -4.58 -11.69 6.19
CA PRO A 113 -3.66 -10.58 6.39
C PRO A 113 -2.22 -11.01 6.63
N THR A 114 -2.03 -12.17 7.28
CA THR A 114 -0.70 -12.71 7.62
C THR A 114 0.01 -13.20 6.38
N LYS A 115 -0.64 -14.09 5.61
CA LYS A 115 -0.06 -14.60 4.37
C LYS A 115 0.19 -13.48 3.36
N THR A 116 -0.73 -12.50 3.29
CA THR A 116 -0.55 -11.32 2.44
C THR A 116 0.68 -10.53 2.87
N ALA A 117 0.87 -10.33 4.17
CA ALA A 117 2.03 -9.65 4.71
C ALA A 117 3.34 -10.36 4.35
N GLU A 118 3.40 -11.67 4.57
CA GLU A 118 4.58 -12.49 4.27
C GLU A 118 4.90 -12.48 2.76
N ALA A 119 3.89 -12.63 1.92
CA ALA A 119 4.04 -12.62 0.48
C ALA A 119 4.58 -11.27 -0.03
N ILE A 120 3.99 -10.16 0.43
CA ILE A 120 4.44 -8.81 0.08
C ILE A 120 5.86 -8.55 0.61
N ALA A 121 6.19 -9.00 1.81
CA ALA A 121 7.54 -8.85 2.36
C ALA A 121 8.60 -9.60 1.52
N ASN A 122 8.25 -10.74 0.93
CA ASN A 122 9.13 -11.47 0.04
C ASN A 122 9.31 -10.77 -1.31
N VAL A 123 8.25 -10.20 -1.86
CA VAL A 123 8.29 -9.41 -3.10
C VAL A 123 9.13 -8.15 -2.89
N ALA A 124 8.91 -7.44 -1.79
CA ALA A 124 9.58 -6.18 -1.47
C ALA A 124 11.11 -6.28 -1.43
N LYS A 125 11.67 -7.44 -1.11
CA LYS A 125 13.13 -7.67 -1.13
C LYS A 125 13.77 -7.44 -2.50
N LYS A 126 12.98 -7.55 -3.57
CA LYS A 126 13.43 -7.43 -4.96
C LYS A 126 13.13 -6.04 -5.55
N ILE A 127 12.40 -5.21 -4.82
CA ILE A 127 11.91 -3.91 -5.30
C ILE A 127 12.83 -2.80 -4.79
N ASN A 128 13.28 -1.95 -5.70
CA ASN A 128 14.12 -0.79 -5.39
C ASN A 128 13.30 0.52 -5.37
N LYS A 129 12.10 0.46 -4.83
CA LYS A 129 11.22 1.61 -4.59
C LYS A 129 10.69 1.53 -3.16
N PRO A 130 10.40 2.66 -2.50
CA PRO A 130 9.82 2.63 -1.17
C PRO A 130 8.43 1.98 -1.21
N ILE A 131 8.18 1.08 -0.27
CA ILE A 131 6.90 0.40 -0.10
C ILE A 131 6.35 0.75 1.28
N LEU A 132 5.19 1.37 1.29
CA LEU A 132 4.41 1.69 2.47
C LEU A 132 3.24 0.70 2.56
N ALA A 133 2.92 0.23 3.74
CA ALA A 133 1.80 -0.67 3.93
C ALA A 133 0.89 -0.17 5.06
N SER A 134 -0.40 -0.11 4.78
CA SER A 134 -1.45 0.22 5.74
C SER A 134 -2.37 -0.98 5.92
N TRP A 135 -2.29 -1.60 7.10
CA TRP A 135 -3.15 -2.73 7.49
C TRP A 135 -4.30 -2.24 8.36
N MET A 136 -5.51 -2.28 7.83
CA MET A 136 -6.73 -1.86 8.55
C MET A 136 -7.29 -2.99 9.42
N VAL A 137 -6.45 -3.80 10.05
CA VAL A 137 -6.84 -4.87 10.96
C VAL A 137 -6.66 -4.45 12.41
N ARG A 138 -7.62 -4.79 13.29
CA ARG A 138 -7.44 -4.62 14.74
C ARG A 138 -6.26 -5.48 15.19
N GLN A 139 -5.40 -4.89 16.02
CA GLN A 139 -4.19 -5.46 16.64
C GLN A 139 -4.03 -6.97 16.46
N HIS A 140 -3.26 -7.37 15.45
CA HIS A 140 -2.84 -8.75 15.28
C HIS A 140 -1.37 -8.85 15.66
N PRO A 141 -0.95 -9.78 16.54
CA PRO A 141 0.45 -9.89 16.97
C PRO A 141 1.45 -10.07 15.82
N GLN A 142 0.96 -10.48 14.65
CA GLN A 142 1.76 -10.76 13.46
C GLN A 142 2.06 -9.52 12.58
N LEU A 143 1.48 -8.35 12.89
CA LEU A 143 1.94 -7.05 12.32
C LEU A 143 3.41 -6.75 12.67
N ILE A 144 3.96 -7.45 13.66
CA ILE A 144 5.38 -7.43 14.03
C ILE A 144 6.29 -7.85 12.85
N ILE A 145 5.80 -8.67 11.92
CA ILE A 145 6.57 -9.12 10.74
C ILE A 145 6.95 -7.93 9.85
N PHE A 146 6.03 -6.98 9.67
CA PHE A 146 6.30 -5.76 8.88
C PHE A 146 7.26 -4.80 9.58
N HIS A 147 7.13 -4.61 10.89
CA HIS A 147 8.05 -3.77 11.66
C HIS A 147 9.49 -4.29 11.66
N ARG A 148 9.70 -5.57 11.41
CA ARG A 148 11.03 -6.18 11.31
C ARG A 148 11.59 -6.25 9.89
N SER A 149 10.78 -6.02 8.86
CA SER A 149 11.25 -6.01 7.47
C SER A 149 11.97 -4.69 7.17
N LYS A 150 13.21 -4.78 6.72
CA LYS A 150 13.97 -3.61 6.23
C LYS A 150 13.38 -3.03 4.93
N HIS A 151 12.43 -3.71 4.31
CA HIS A 151 11.93 -3.42 2.97
C HIS A 151 10.48 -2.92 2.94
N ILE A 152 9.78 -2.90 4.08
CA ILE A 152 8.41 -2.39 4.18
C ILE A 152 8.24 -1.62 5.47
N ILE A 153 7.61 -0.45 5.41
CA ILE A 153 7.16 0.27 6.60
C ILE A 153 5.66 0.16 6.68
N SER A 154 5.20 -0.45 7.76
CA SER A 154 3.79 -0.61 8.06
C SER A 154 3.32 0.50 8.98
N PHE A 155 2.29 1.22 8.55
CA PHE A 155 1.51 2.12 9.38
C PHE A 155 0.19 1.45 9.75
N ALA A 156 -0.06 1.21 11.01
CA ALA A 156 -1.40 0.91 11.49
C ALA A 156 -2.20 2.22 11.52
N LEU A 157 -2.90 2.54 10.44
CA LEU A 157 -3.85 3.66 10.42
C LEU A 157 -5.10 3.29 11.24
N PHE A 158 -5.01 3.43 12.56
CA PHE A 158 -6.16 3.50 13.44
C PHE A 158 -6.09 4.74 14.32
N HIS A 159 -6.58 5.85 13.81
CA HIS A 159 -7.25 6.86 14.61
C HIS A 159 -8.56 7.23 13.90
N ILE A 160 -9.54 6.36 13.95
CA ILE A 160 -10.91 6.85 13.93
C ILE A 160 -11.08 7.52 15.29
N ASN A 161 -11.01 8.84 15.31
CA ASN A 161 -11.38 9.63 16.47
C ASN A 161 -12.73 9.14 16.97
N ARG A 162 -12.75 8.62 18.19
CA ARG A 162 -13.95 8.46 18.96
C ARG A 162 -14.56 9.87 19.04
N VAL A 163 -15.59 10.11 18.24
CA VAL A 163 -16.42 11.29 18.43
C VAL A 163 -17.01 11.11 19.83
N ASP A 164 -16.52 11.89 20.79
CA ASP A 164 -17.14 12.03 22.10
C ASP A 164 -18.58 12.50 21.87
N ARG A 165 -19.53 11.59 22.01
CA ARG A 165 -20.93 11.96 22.17
C ARG A 165 -21.06 12.44 23.63
N ARG A 166 -21.10 13.74 23.79
CA ARG A 166 -21.74 14.38 24.93
C ARG A 166 -23.21 14.63 24.64
#